data_84fbbaf04d5a1fc9cc08080a41893feb
#
_entry.id   84fbbaf04d5a1fc9cc08080a41893feb
#
_cell.length_a   1.000
_cell.length_b   1.000
_cell.length_c   1.000
_cell.angle_alpha   90.00
_cell.angle_beta   90.00
_cell.angle_gamma   90.00
#
_symmetry.space_group_name_H-M   'P 1'
#
loop_
_entity.id
_entity.type
_entity.pdbx_description
1 polymer ?
#
loop_
_entity_poly.entity_id
_entity_poly.type
_entity_poly.pdbx_seq_one_letter_code
_entity_poly.pdbx_strand_id
1 'polypeptide(L)'
;MNPQSVPSVSVSELAPELPADAVLLDVREDDEWAAGHAPQAVHIPMGEISGRLADLPSDGSLYVICRAGGRSARATAYLNSNGWTAVNVDGGMQSWAAAGYPLVAELTGAAPEII
;
A
#
# COMPACT_ATOMS: atom_id res chain seq x y z
N MET A 1 19.05 -9.36 -7.39
CA MET A 1 17.98 -9.89 -6.55
C MET A 1 16.68 -9.92 -7.33
N ASN A 2 15.92 -10.98 -7.20
CA ASN A 2 14.63 -11.10 -7.85
C ASN A 2 13.64 -10.12 -7.21
N PRO A 3 12.90 -9.30 -7.99
CA PRO A 3 11.88 -8.41 -7.42
C PRO A 3 10.83 -9.13 -6.58
N GLN A 4 10.63 -10.44 -6.82
CA GLN A 4 9.70 -11.25 -6.04
C GLN A 4 10.23 -11.63 -4.67
N SER A 5 11.49 -11.31 -4.38
CA SER A 5 12.13 -11.65 -3.11
C SER A 5 12.18 -10.46 -2.14
N VAL A 6 11.27 -9.50 -2.31
CA VAL A 6 11.18 -8.36 -1.39
C VAL A 6 10.60 -8.81 -0.05
N PRO A 7 10.91 -8.10 1.05
CA PRO A 7 10.24 -8.34 2.33
C PRO A 7 8.73 -8.20 2.16
N SER A 8 7.98 -9.15 2.70
CA SER A 8 6.53 -9.18 2.53
C SER A 8 5.84 -9.64 3.81
N VAL A 9 4.62 -9.13 4.00
CA VAL A 9 3.70 -9.61 5.04
C VAL A 9 2.36 -9.87 4.38
N SER A 10 1.56 -10.78 4.97
CA SER A 10 0.18 -10.93 4.55
C SER A 10 -0.69 -9.86 5.23
N VAL A 11 -1.89 -9.64 4.70
CA VAL A 11 -2.85 -8.73 5.31
C VAL A 11 -3.18 -9.15 6.74
N SER A 12 -3.31 -10.44 6.98
CA SER A 12 -3.63 -10.93 8.33
C SER A 12 -2.49 -10.72 9.32
N GLU A 13 -1.24 -10.76 8.87
CA GLU A 13 -0.08 -10.46 9.72
C GLU A 13 0.00 -8.98 10.06
N LEU A 14 -0.41 -8.13 9.12
CA LEU A 14 -0.40 -6.69 9.32
C LEU A 14 -1.53 -6.23 10.23
N ALA A 15 -2.66 -6.95 10.21
CA ALA A 15 -3.89 -6.62 10.93
C ALA A 15 -4.52 -5.32 10.42
N PRO A 16 -5.76 -4.98 10.81
CA PRO A 16 -6.35 -3.71 10.40
C PRO A 16 -5.72 -2.51 11.09
N GLU A 17 -5.03 -2.73 12.20
CA GLU A 17 -4.34 -1.67 12.95
C GLU A 17 -2.84 -1.78 12.75
N LEU A 18 -2.27 -0.74 12.16
CA LEU A 18 -0.84 -0.65 11.93
C LEU A 18 -0.10 -0.31 13.22
N PRO A 19 1.19 -0.70 13.34
CA PRO A 19 2.05 -0.15 14.39
C PRO A 19 2.01 1.38 14.38
N ALA A 20 2.20 2.00 15.54
CA ALA A 20 1.99 3.45 15.73
C ALA A 20 2.82 4.32 14.80
N ASP A 21 4.02 3.88 14.43
CA ASP A 21 4.94 4.64 13.57
C ASP A 21 4.93 4.15 12.12
N ALA A 22 4.04 3.24 11.77
CA ALA A 22 3.98 2.66 10.43
C ALA A 22 3.12 3.51 9.50
N VAL A 23 3.48 3.51 8.22
CA VAL A 23 2.70 4.13 7.15
C VAL A 23 2.30 3.06 6.15
N LEU A 24 1.04 3.06 5.75
CA LEU A 24 0.53 2.21 4.68
C LEU A 24 0.46 3.05 3.40
N LEU A 25 1.31 2.72 2.45
CA LEU A 25 1.41 3.45 1.18
C LEU A 25 0.68 2.68 0.08
N ASP A 26 -0.40 3.28 -0.43
CA ASP A 26 -1.17 2.73 -1.54
C ASP A 26 -0.63 3.29 -2.84
N VAL A 27 -0.15 2.42 -3.73
CA VAL A 27 0.54 2.83 -4.97
C VAL A 27 -0.34 2.63 -6.22
N ARG A 28 -1.65 2.41 -6.02
CA ARG A 28 -2.60 2.22 -7.12
C ARG A 28 -2.90 3.53 -7.83
N GLU A 29 -3.63 3.43 -8.94
CA GLU A 29 -4.02 4.62 -9.70
C GLU A 29 -5.15 5.38 -8.98
N ASP A 30 -5.40 6.62 -9.44
CA ASP A 30 -6.36 7.53 -8.80
C ASP A 30 -7.78 6.96 -8.78
N ASP A 31 -8.21 6.29 -9.86
CA ASP A 31 -9.54 5.70 -9.94
C ASP A 31 -9.70 4.51 -8.97
N GLU A 32 -8.66 3.70 -8.83
CA GLU A 32 -8.66 2.59 -7.87
C GLU A 32 -8.76 3.12 -6.43
N TRP A 33 -7.99 4.15 -6.13
CA TRP A 33 -8.03 4.79 -4.81
C TRP A 33 -9.39 5.38 -4.51
N ALA A 34 -9.96 6.12 -5.46
CA ALA A 34 -11.26 6.77 -5.26
C ALA A 34 -12.38 5.77 -5.03
N ALA A 35 -12.32 4.59 -5.67
CA ALA A 35 -13.34 3.56 -5.53
C ALA A 35 -13.33 2.90 -4.16
N GLY A 36 -12.17 2.75 -3.54
CA GLY A 36 -12.06 2.19 -2.19
C GLY A 36 -10.63 2.01 -1.75
N HIS A 37 -10.34 2.42 -0.52
CA HIS A 37 -9.00 2.29 0.05
C HIS A 37 -9.09 2.13 1.56
N ALA A 38 -7.98 1.71 2.17
CA ALA A 38 -7.90 1.64 3.62
C ALA A 38 -7.93 3.05 4.21
N PRO A 39 -8.70 3.29 5.30
CA PRO A 39 -8.84 4.64 5.85
C PRO A 39 -7.53 5.29 6.27
N GLN A 40 -6.57 4.50 6.74
CA GLN A 40 -5.29 4.98 7.25
C GLN A 40 -4.22 5.13 6.18
N ALA A 41 -4.51 4.76 4.92
CA ALA A 41 -3.50 4.74 3.87
C ALA A 41 -3.18 6.14 3.36
N VAL A 42 -1.93 6.30 2.91
CA VAL A 42 -1.47 7.46 2.15
C VAL A 42 -1.36 7.04 0.69
N HIS A 43 -1.79 7.89 -0.22
CA HIS A 43 -1.83 7.56 -1.65
C HIS A 43 -0.73 8.28 -2.43
N ILE A 44 0.14 7.51 -3.06
CA ILE A 44 1.08 8.01 -4.07
C ILE A 44 1.09 7.00 -5.20
N PRO A 45 0.50 7.31 -6.37
CA PRO A 45 0.52 6.39 -7.50
C PRO A 45 1.93 5.97 -7.87
N MET A 46 2.09 4.73 -8.29
CA MET A 46 3.41 4.16 -8.56
C MET A 46 4.25 5.03 -9.51
N GLY A 47 3.63 5.62 -10.52
CA GLY A 47 4.33 6.47 -11.47
C GLY A 47 4.85 7.78 -10.89
N GLU A 48 4.41 8.16 -9.68
CA GLU A 48 4.83 9.40 -9.03
C GLU A 48 5.84 9.18 -7.91
N ILE A 49 6.10 7.94 -7.52
CA ILE A 49 6.95 7.66 -6.35
C ILE A 49 8.34 8.26 -6.51
N SER A 50 8.97 8.09 -7.68
CA SER A 50 10.33 8.57 -7.89
C SER A 50 10.46 10.09 -7.75
N GLY A 51 9.39 10.82 -8.07
CA GLY A 51 9.36 12.29 -7.95
C GLY A 51 8.91 12.77 -6.58
N ARG A 52 8.49 11.87 -5.70
CA ARG A 52 7.90 12.23 -4.41
C ARG A 52 8.55 11.51 -3.23
N LEU A 53 9.78 11.07 -3.40
CA LEU A 53 10.50 10.38 -2.31
C LEU A 53 10.59 11.23 -1.05
N ALA A 54 10.70 12.55 -1.20
CA ALA A 54 10.79 13.47 -0.06
C ALA A 54 9.49 13.52 0.76
N ASP A 55 8.37 13.08 0.20
CA ASP A 55 7.08 13.05 0.89
C ASP A 55 6.92 11.81 1.77
N LEU A 56 7.84 10.85 1.66
CA LEU A 56 7.77 9.61 2.42
C LEU A 56 8.55 9.74 3.73
N PRO A 57 8.05 9.10 4.81
CA PRO A 57 8.78 9.11 6.07
C PRO A 57 10.13 8.39 5.90
N SER A 58 11.18 8.95 6.46
CA SER A 58 12.52 8.38 6.38
C SER A 58 12.81 7.40 7.52
N ASP A 59 11.97 7.38 8.54
CA ASP A 59 12.06 6.48 9.68
C ASP A 59 10.73 5.77 9.88
N GLY A 60 10.73 4.71 10.68
CA GLY A 60 9.57 3.87 10.88
C GLY A 60 9.38 2.86 9.75
N SER A 61 8.33 2.07 9.84
CA SER A 61 8.02 1.02 8.87
C SER A 61 7.10 1.54 7.77
N LEU A 62 7.42 1.20 6.54
CA LEU A 62 6.64 1.56 5.37
C LEU A 62 6.08 0.30 4.75
N TYR A 63 4.76 0.15 4.79
CA TYR A 63 4.05 -0.97 4.16
C TYR A 63 3.46 -0.52 2.84
N VAL A 64 3.74 -1.24 1.77
CA VAL A 64 3.36 -0.85 0.41
C VAL A 64 2.30 -1.80 -0.11
N ILE A 65 1.17 -1.26 -0.54
CA ILE A 65 0.01 -2.05 -0.96
C ILE A 65 -0.47 -1.61 -2.34
N CYS A 66 -0.91 -2.59 -3.14
CA CYS A 66 -1.60 -2.33 -4.39
C CYS A 66 -2.83 -3.21 -4.46
N ARG A 67 -3.36 -3.50 -5.66
CA ARG A 67 -4.57 -4.31 -5.80
C ARG A 67 -4.33 -5.76 -5.37
N ALA A 68 -3.27 -6.39 -5.90
CA ALA A 68 -3.00 -7.82 -5.71
C ALA A 68 -1.59 -8.15 -5.23
N GLY A 69 -0.68 -7.18 -5.17
CA GLY A 69 0.68 -7.36 -4.65
C GLY A 69 1.82 -7.17 -5.67
N GLY A 70 1.54 -7.14 -6.97
CA GLY A 70 2.58 -7.07 -7.99
C GLY A 70 3.26 -5.71 -8.11
N ARG A 71 2.46 -4.66 -8.25
CA ARG A 71 2.98 -3.28 -8.34
C ARG A 71 3.68 -2.88 -7.04
N SER A 72 3.08 -3.25 -5.91
CA SER A 72 3.64 -2.92 -4.60
C SER A 72 4.95 -3.65 -4.34
N ALA A 73 5.11 -4.88 -4.85
CA ALA A 73 6.39 -5.59 -4.74
C ALA A 73 7.50 -4.84 -5.48
N ARG A 74 7.21 -4.35 -6.69
CA ARG A 74 8.19 -3.57 -7.46
C ARG A 74 8.50 -2.23 -6.78
N ALA A 75 7.48 -1.56 -6.24
CA ALA A 75 7.66 -0.32 -5.51
C ALA A 75 8.49 -0.54 -4.24
N THR A 76 8.25 -1.63 -3.53
CA THR A 76 9.02 -2.00 -2.34
C THR A 76 10.50 -2.18 -2.68
N ALA A 77 10.80 -2.92 -3.76
CA ALA A 77 12.17 -3.12 -4.21
C ALA A 77 12.86 -1.80 -4.53
N TYR A 78 12.15 -0.91 -5.25
CA TYR A 78 12.67 0.41 -5.61
C TYR A 78 12.98 1.24 -4.36
N LEU A 79 12.03 1.30 -3.42
CA LEU A 79 12.20 2.08 -2.19
C LEU A 79 13.37 1.56 -1.37
N ASN A 80 13.49 0.26 -1.21
CA ASN A 80 14.59 -0.32 -0.44
C ASN A 80 15.94 -0.10 -1.09
N SER A 81 15.99 -0.01 -2.43
CA SER A 81 17.20 0.36 -3.15
C SER A 81 17.59 1.83 -2.95
N ASN A 82 16.66 2.64 -2.45
CA ASN A 82 16.87 4.08 -2.24
C ASN A 82 16.90 4.45 -0.75
N GLY A 83 17.12 3.47 0.13
CA GLY A 83 17.37 3.75 1.55
C GLY A 83 16.18 3.63 2.48
N TRP A 84 15.00 3.25 1.96
CA TRP A 84 13.83 3.04 2.82
C TRP A 84 13.82 1.63 3.39
N THR A 85 13.02 1.44 4.44
CA THR A 85 12.70 0.13 5.00
C THR A 85 11.25 -0.16 4.67
N ALA A 86 11.02 -0.75 3.52
CA ALA A 86 9.68 -1.02 3.00
C ALA A 86 9.38 -2.51 2.98
N VAL A 87 8.11 -2.83 3.18
CA VAL A 87 7.58 -4.20 3.20
C VAL A 87 6.37 -4.26 2.29
N ASN A 88 6.33 -5.25 1.41
CA ASN A 88 5.20 -5.45 0.51
C ASN A 88 4.04 -6.12 1.26
N VAL A 89 2.81 -5.67 1.02
CA VAL A 89 1.62 -6.34 1.57
C VAL A 89 1.10 -7.32 0.53
N ASP A 90 1.37 -8.60 0.75
CA ASP A 90 0.94 -9.68 -0.14
C ASP A 90 -0.58 -9.76 -0.21
N GLY A 91 -1.09 -10.00 -1.41
CA GLY A 91 -2.52 -10.08 -1.66
C GLY A 91 -3.19 -8.73 -1.81
N GLY A 92 -2.57 -7.66 -1.35
CA GLY A 92 -3.00 -6.29 -1.56
C GLY A 92 -4.41 -6.00 -1.07
N MET A 93 -5.04 -5.02 -1.72
CA MET A 93 -6.39 -4.60 -1.36
C MET A 93 -7.44 -5.67 -1.61
N GLN A 94 -7.19 -6.62 -2.52
CA GLN A 94 -8.10 -7.76 -2.69
C GLN A 94 -8.19 -8.59 -1.41
N SER A 95 -7.05 -8.91 -0.80
CA SER A 95 -7.02 -9.65 0.45
C SER A 95 -7.53 -8.83 1.63
N TRP A 96 -7.25 -7.52 1.62
CA TRP A 96 -7.76 -6.59 2.64
C TRP A 96 -9.30 -6.61 2.67
N ALA A 97 -9.92 -6.47 1.50
CA ALA A 97 -11.38 -6.49 1.39
C ALA A 97 -11.97 -7.86 1.72
N ALA A 98 -11.32 -8.94 1.27
CA ALA A 98 -11.78 -10.30 1.54
C ALA A 98 -11.73 -10.63 3.05
N ALA A 99 -10.81 -10.04 3.78
CA ALA A 99 -10.70 -10.19 5.23
C ALA A 99 -11.74 -9.36 5.99
N GLY A 100 -12.49 -8.49 5.28
CA GLY A 100 -13.48 -7.65 5.91
C GLY A 100 -12.92 -6.43 6.61
N TYR A 101 -11.69 -6.03 6.31
CA TYR A 101 -11.06 -4.87 6.94
C TYR A 101 -11.66 -3.57 6.40
N PRO A 102 -11.59 -2.46 7.18
CA PRO A 102 -12.29 -1.22 6.83
C PRO A 102 -11.86 -0.64 5.48
N LEU A 103 -12.84 -0.14 4.73
CA LEU A 103 -12.65 0.57 3.48
C LEU A 103 -13.41 1.87 3.49
N VAL A 104 -12.88 2.89 2.83
CA VAL A 104 -13.60 4.14 2.56
C VAL A 104 -13.51 4.43 1.07
N ALA A 105 -14.48 5.17 0.55
CA ALA A 105 -14.49 5.63 -0.83
C ALA A 105 -14.47 7.15 -0.86
N GLU A 106 -13.80 7.73 -1.85
CA GLU A 106 -13.79 9.18 -2.05
C GLU A 106 -15.04 9.65 -2.78
N LEU A 107 -15.77 8.74 -3.44
CA LEU A 107 -16.95 9.09 -4.21
C LEU A 107 -18.15 9.20 -3.26
N THR A 108 -18.82 10.35 -3.25
CA THR A 108 -19.96 10.63 -2.39
C THR A 108 -21.09 9.65 -2.66
N GLY A 109 -21.58 9.00 -1.61
CA GLY A 109 -22.70 8.07 -1.71
C GLY A 109 -22.39 6.72 -2.29
N ALA A 110 -21.13 6.47 -2.70
CA ALA A 110 -20.73 5.17 -3.22
C ALA A 110 -20.27 4.26 -2.09
N ALA A 111 -20.64 2.97 -2.16
CA ALA A 111 -20.08 1.98 -1.27
C ALA A 111 -18.63 1.69 -1.70
N PRO A 112 -17.68 1.60 -0.75
CA PRO A 112 -16.30 1.29 -1.10
C PRO A 112 -16.17 -0.08 -1.76
N GLU A 113 -15.36 -0.15 -2.81
CA GLU A 113 -15.08 -1.41 -3.49
C GLU A 113 -13.66 -1.40 -4.05
N ILE A 114 -13.12 -2.59 -4.30
CA ILE A 114 -11.80 -2.75 -4.93
C ILE A 114 -12.03 -3.08 -6.40
N ILE A 115 -11.71 -2.13 -7.26
CA ILE A 115 -11.86 -2.31 -8.71
C ILE A 115 -10.60 -2.85 -9.36
#